data_0b0288f474b06c805013861f36ade69b
#
_entry.id   0b0288f474b06c805013861f36ade69b
#
_cell.length_a   1.000
_cell.length_b   1.000
_cell.length_c   1.000
_cell.angle_alpha   90.00
_cell.angle_beta   90.00
_cell.angle_gamma   90.00
#
_symmetry.space_group_name_H-M   'P 1'
#
loop_
_entity.id
_entity.type
_entity.pdbx_description
1 polymer ?
#
loop_
_entity_poly.entity_id
_entity_poly.type
_entity_poly.pdbx_seq_one_letter_code
_entity_poly.pdbx_strand_id
1 'polypeptide(L)'
;MQDIYIDDIGSGFPLVLVHGYLGSSEMWNLQKEFLSKDFRIITPALPGFGESYKAQSLNNIHSIAEFVFKCLDEKKISEFHLMGHSMGGMVIQEMVKISKDRIKKLICFATGSIGDIPGRFETMDTTRERLKKDGLKETVSRVPQKWFVEGDKAKYYYFCENAVKNISIEAADNALIAMK
;
A
#
# COMPACT_ATOMS: atom_id res chain seq x y z
N MET A 1 5.26 -16.62 7.02
CA MET A 1 4.11 -15.88 7.61
C MET A 1 2.82 -16.46 7.06
N GLN A 2 1.92 -16.87 7.94
CA GLN A 2 0.63 -17.43 7.52
C GLN A 2 -0.25 -16.34 6.90
N ASP A 3 -0.93 -16.63 5.78
CA ASP A 3 -1.85 -15.75 5.08
C ASP A 3 -1.25 -14.45 4.50
N ILE A 4 0.05 -14.40 4.28
CA ILE A 4 0.72 -13.26 3.64
C ILE A 4 1.11 -13.61 2.20
N TYR A 5 0.73 -12.74 1.28
CA TYR A 5 1.06 -12.82 -0.13
C TYR A 5 2.15 -11.81 -0.51
N ILE A 6 3.12 -12.26 -1.28
CA ILE A 6 4.21 -11.42 -1.78
C ILE A 6 4.53 -11.85 -3.21
N ASP A 7 4.30 -10.98 -4.18
CA ASP A 7 4.85 -11.18 -5.52
C ASP A 7 6.38 -11.02 -5.50
N ASP A 8 7.06 -11.88 -6.24
CA ASP A 8 8.51 -11.91 -6.38
C ASP A 8 8.83 -12.35 -7.81
N ILE A 9 9.01 -11.37 -8.69
CA ILE A 9 9.13 -11.59 -10.14
C ILE A 9 10.34 -10.86 -10.74
N GLY A 10 10.83 -11.36 -11.85
CA GLY A 10 12.03 -10.82 -12.52
C GLY A 10 13.33 -11.25 -11.84
N SER A 11 14.42 -10.61 -12.25
CA SER A 11 15.77 -10.87 -11.73
C SER A 11 16.56 -9.55 -11.70
N GLY A 12 17.70 -9.56 -10.99
CA GLY A 12 18.53 -8.37 -10.84
C GLY A 12 18.42 -7.76 -9.44
N PHE A 13 18.74 -6.46 -9.32
CA PHE A 13 18.72 -5.79 -8.03
C PHE A 13 17.28 -5.63 -7.52
N PRO A 14 17.00 -5.93 -6.22
CA PRO A 14 15.64 -5.88 -5.70
C PRO A 14 15.04 -4.47 -5.72
N LEU A 15 13.80 -4.36 -6.22
CA LEU A 15 12.96 -3.17 -6.14
C LEU A 15 11.65 -3.53 -5.42
N VAL A 16 11.47 -2.98 -4.24
CA VAL A 16 10.30 -3.19 -3.38
C VAL A 16 9.26 -2.11 -3.66
N LEU A 17 8.02 -2.52 -3.96
CA LEU A 17 6.90 -1.61 -4.24
C LEU A 17 5.82 -1.78 -3.16
N VAL A 18 5.54 -0.72 -2.39
CA VAL A 18 4.57 -0.74 -1.29
C VAL A 18 3.32 0.03 -1.70
N HIS A 19 2.16 -0.66 -1.70
CA HIS A 19 0.88 -0.07 -2.10
C HIS A 19 0.28 0.85 -1.04
N GLY A 20 -0.71 1.66 -1.43
CA GLY A 20 -1.42 2.59 -0.56
C GLY A 20 -2.70 2.03 0.03
N TYR A 21 -3.45 2.92 0.68
CA TYR A 21 -4.78 2.66 1.24
C TYR A 21 -5.74 2.11 0.17
N LEU A 22 -6.55 1.13 0.52
CA LEU A 22 -7.47 0.42 -0.39
C LEU A 22 -6.77 -0.19 -1.62
N GLY A 23 -5.45 -0.41 -1.56
CA GLY A 23 -4.67 -1.02 -2.61
C GLY A 23 -4.38 -2.51 -2.37
N SER A 24 -3.65 -3.10 -3.31
CA SER A 24 -3.11 -4.47 -3.24
C SER A 24 -1.81 -4.58 -4.07
N SER A 25 -1.19 -5.75 -4.07
CA SER A 25 -0.03 -6.02 -4.95
C SER A 25 -0.37 -5.86 -6.44
N GLU A 26 -1.63 -6.12 -6.83
CA GLU A 26 -2.12 -6.00 -8.21
C GLU A 26 -2.09 -4.56 -8.74
N MET A 27 -2.13 -3.55 -7.86
CA MET A 27 -2.04 -2.14 -8.29
C MET A 27 -0.74 -1.81 -9.01
N TRP A 28 0.28 -2.66 -8.83
CA TRP A 28 1.59 -2.54 -9.47
C TRP A 28 1.74 -3.36 -10.77
N ASN A 29 0.67 -4.04 -11.26
CA ASN A 29 0.80 -4.98 -12.38
C ASN A 29 1.45 -4.37 -13.64
N LEU A 30 1.08 -3.13 -14.01
CA LEU A 30 1.68 -2.45 -15.16
C LEU A 30 3.15 -2.13 -14.93
N GLN A 31 3.52 -1.71 -13.72
CA GLN A 31 4.91 -1.42 -13.36
C GLN A 31 5.72 -2.73 -13.27
N LYS A 32 5.13 -3.79 -12.71
CA LYS A 32 5.75 -5.13 -12.64
C LYS A 32 6.10 -5.65 -14.02
N GLU A 33 5.17 -5.57 -14.97
CA GLU A 33 5.37 -6.03 -16.36
C GLU A 33 6.57 -5.33 -17.03
N PHE A 34 6.71 -4.03 -16.81
CA PHE A 34 7.79 -3.25 -17.41
C PHE A 34 9.12 -3.39 -16.65
N LEU A 35 9.09 -3.22 -15.33
CA LEU A 35 10.30 -3.13 -14.50
C LEU A 35 10.95 -4.47 -14.19
N SER A 36 10.20 -5.59 -14.28
CA SER A 36 10.75 -6.93 -14.05
C SER A 36 11.77 -7.39 -15.10
N LYS A 37 11.95 -6.64 -16.18
CA LYS A 37 12.99 -6.86 -17.19
C LYS A 37 14.38 -6.52 -16.66
N ASP A 38 14.46 -5.54 -15.73
CA ASP A 38 15.73 -4.99 -15.24
C ASP A 38 15.90 -5.20 -13.71
N PHE A 39 14.79 -5.44 -12.98
CA PHE A 39 14.79 -5.58 -11.53
C PHE A 39 14.07 -6.85 -11.06
N ARG A 40 14.49 -7.35 -9.89
CA ARG A 40 13.69 -8.29 -9.12
C ARG A 40 12.62 -7.51 -8.35
N ILE A 41 11.37 -7.60 -8.76
CA ILE A 41 10.26 -6.82 -8.19
C ILE A 41 9.63 -7.59 -7.04
N ILE A 42 9.53 -6.94 -5.88
CA ILE A 42 8.93 -7.46 -4.65
C ILE A 42 7.74 -6.58 -4.29
N THR A 43 6.53 -7.14 -4.33
CA THR A 43 5.30 -6.42 -3.98
C THR A 43 4.55 -7.14 -2.88
N PRO A 44 4.81 -6.83 -1.59
CA PRO A 44 4.02 -7.39 -0.50
C PRO A 44 2.60 -6.82 -0.52
N ALA A 45 1.58 -7.68 -0.44
CA ALA A 45 0.24 -7.27 -0.08
C ALA A 45 0.21 -7.00 1.43
N LEU A 46 -0.10 -5.77 1.83
CA LEU A 46 -0.12 -5.38 3.25
C LEU A 46 -1.19 -6.15 4.02
N PRO A 47 -0.99 -6.45 5.32
CA PRO A 47 -1.91 -7.25 6.12
C PRO A 47 -3.33 -6.65 6.13
N GLY A 48 -4.33 -7.46 5.82
CA GLY A 48 -5.73 -7.06 5.72
C GLY A 48 -6.15 -6.55 4.34
N PHE A 49 -5.22 -6.50 3.34
CA PHE A 49 -5.47 -5.99 2.00
C PHE A 49 -5.20 -7.03 0.92
N GLY A 50 -5.98 -6.95 -0.17
CA GLY A 50 -5.81 -7.79 -1.35
C GLY A 50 -5.69 -9.26 -1.02
N GLU A 51 -4.63 -9.90 -1.49
CA GLU A 51 -4.38 -11.33 -1.29
C GLU A 51 -4.00 -11.69 0.15
N SER A 52 -3.58 -10.67 0.95
CA SER A 52 -3.29 -10.82 2.40
C SER A 52 -4.50 -10.47 3.30
N TYR A 53 -5.72 -10.48 2.77
CA TYR A 53 -6.93 -10.03 3.48
C TYR A 53 -7.26 -10.82 4.76
N LYS A 54 -6.79 -12.07 4.88
CA LYS A 54 -6.95 -12.91 6.08
C LYS A 54 -5.96 -12.60 7.19
N ALA A 55 -4.86 -11.94 6.85
CA ALA A 55 -3.87 -11.55 7.85
C ALA A 55 -4.41 -10.41 8.71
N GLN A 56 -4.07 -10.42 9.99
CA GLN A 56 -4.46 -9.39 10.93
C GLN A 56 -3.94 -8.02 10.47
N SER A 57 -4.84 -7.07 10.23
CA SER A 57 -4.51 -5.71 9.82
C SER A 57 -3.77 -4.93 10.91
N LEU A 58 -2.92 -3.99 10.48
CA LEU A 58 -2.09 -3.16 11.36
C LEU A 58 -2.62 -1.72 11.37
N ASN A 59 -2.55 -1.05 12.51
CA ASN A 59 -3.07 0.29 12.73
C ASN A 59 -1.98 1.34 13.03
N ASN A 60 -0.73 1.04 12.66
CA ASN A 60 0.41 1.90 12.91
C ASN A 60 1.42 1.78 11.77
N ILE A 61 1.91 2.91 11.24
CA ILE A 61 2.86 2.95 10.11
C ILE A 61 4.17 2.25 10.46
N HIS A 62 4.66 2.39 11.70
CA HIS A 62 5.87 1.72 12.15
C HIS A 62 5.74 0.19 12.06
N SER A 63 4.64 -0.37 12.59
CA SER A 63 4.39 -1.81 12.54
C SER A 63 4.22 -2.32 11.10
N ILE A 64 3.64 -1.51 10.19
CA ILE A 64 3.55 -1.86 8.77
C ILE A 64 4.96 -1.86 8.14
N ALA A 65 5.82 -0.91 8.51
CA ALA A 65 7.20 -0.87 8.04
C ALA A 65 8.01 -2.08 8.52
N GLU A 66 7.88 -2.46 9.80
CA GLU A 66 8.48 -3.69 10.34
C GLU A 66 7.98 -4.95 9.62
N PHE A 67 6.68 -5.00 9.31
CA PHE A 67 6.11 -6.09 8.52
C PHE A 67 6.78 -6.21 7.15
N VAL A 68 6.98 -5.08 6.43
CA VAL A 68 7.66 -5.10 5.11
C VAL A 68 9.11 -5.61 5.27
N PHE A 69 9.84 -5.16 6.29
CA PHE A 69 11.19 -5.68 6.56
C PHE A 69 11.17 -7.18 6.82
N LYS A 70 10.23 -7.69 7.61
CA LYS A 70 10.09 -9.12 7.86
C LYS A 70 9.85 -9.92 6.57
N CYS A 71 9.05 -9.40 5.65
CA CYS A 71 8.87 -9.99 4.32
C CYS A 71 10.20 -10.09 3.55
N LEU A 72 11.01 -9.04 3.60
CA LEU A 72 12.30 -8.98 2.92
C LEU A 72 13.32 -9.93 3.57
N ASP A 73 13.32 -10.03 4.89
CA ASP A 73 14.22 -10.92 5.64
C ASP A 73 13.92 -12.40 5.36
N GLU A 74 12.65 -12.80 5.28
CA GLU A 74 12.25 -14.16 4.89
C GLU A 74 12.71 -14.51 3.46
N LYS A 75 12.76 -13.50 2.57
CA LYS A 75 13.29 -13.65 1.20
C LYS A 75 14.82 -13.46 1.12
N LYS A 76 15.50 -13.25 2.24
CA LYS A 76 16.95 -13.01 2.32
C LYS A 76 17.41 -11.81 1.50
N ILE A 77 16.60 -10.75 1.45
CA ILE A 77 16.89 -9.51 0.73
C ILE A 77 17.50 -8.52 1.73
N SER A 78 18.80 -8.30 1.65
CA SER A 78 19.55 -7.40 2.55
C SER A 78 19.58 -5.96 2.07
N GLU A 79 19.63 -5.73 0.74
CA GLU A 79 19.71 -4.41 0.13
C GLU A 79 18.70 -4.30 -1.02
N PHE A 80 18.06 -3.14 -1.19
CA PHE A 80 17.02 -2.94 -2.17
C PHE A 80 16.79 -1.46 -2.53
N HIS A 81 16.16 -1.22 -3.66
CA HIS A 81 15.47 0.02 -3.97
C HIS A 81 14.05 -0.04 -3.40
N LEU A 82 13.50 1.10 -3.00
CA LEU A 82 12.22 1.16 -2.31
C LEU A 82 11.33 2.25 -2.91
N MET A 83 10.13 1.87 -3.33
CA MET A 83 9.10 2.77 -3.83
C MET A 83 7.81 2.56 -3.05
N GLY A 84 7.15 3.65 -2.64
CA GLY A 84 5.86 3.60 -1.97
C GLY A 84 4.89 4.62 -2.52
N HIS A 85 3.64 4.19 -2.71
CA HIS A 85 2.55 5.02 -3.18
C HIS A 85 1.61 5.39 -2.02
N SER A 86 1.27 6.69 -1.88
CA SER A 86 0.28 7.16 -0.91
C SER A 86 0.63 6.70 0.54
N MET A 87 -0.25 5.95 1.23
CA MET A 87 0.06 5.33 2.53
C MET A 87 1.35 4.50 2.50
N GLY A 88 1.59 3.73 1.42
CA GLY A 88 2.85 3.01 1.22
C GLY A 88 4.06 3.94 1.20
N GLY A 89 3.90 5.17 0.73
CA GLY A 89 4.93 6.20 0.81
C GLY A 89 5.22 6.66 2.24
N MET A 90 4.23 6.68 3.14
CA MET A 90 4.45 6.92 4.58
C MET A 90 5.22 5.74 5.20
N VAL A 91 4.84 4.51 4.84
CA VAL A 91 5.52 3.28 5.29
C VAL A 91 6.99 3.28 4.92
N ILE A 92 7.33 3.60 3.66
CA ILE A 92 8.73 3.59 3.23
C ILE A 92 9.57 4.71 3.86
N GLN A 93 8.97 5.85 4.20
CA GLN A 93 9.64 6.90 4.96
C GLN A 93 9.98 6.41 6.39
N GLU A 94 9.08 5.64 7.01
CA GLU A 94 9.35 5.02 8.30
C GLU A 94 10.42 3.92 8.20
N MET A 95 10.43 3.12 7.12
CA MET A 95 11.48 2.13 6.86
C MET A 95 12.87 2.76 6.82
N VAL A 96 13.02 3.99 6.29
CA VAL A 96 14.31 4.71 6.30
C VAL A 96 14.78 4.99 7.73
N LYS A 97 13.88 5.33 8.64
CA LYS A 97 14.23 5.54 10.06
C LYS A 97 14.70 4.25 10.74
N ILE A 98 14.06 3.11 10.38
CA ILE A 98 14.38 1.80 10.97
C ILE A 98 15.75 1.30 10.46
N SER A 99 15.99 1.33 9.15
CA SER A 99 17.20 0.76 8.56
C SER A 99 17.56 1.37 7.20
N LYS A 100 18.08 2.61 7.22
CA LYS A 100 18.48 3.35 6.02
C LYS A 100 19.55 2.64 5.18
N ASP A 101 20.46 1.90 5.83
CA ASP A 101 21.63 1.31 5.17
C ASP A 101 21.26 0.21 4.16
N ARG A 102 20.10 -0.42 4.35
CA ARG A 102 19.53 -1.40 3.42
C ARG A 102 18.92 -0.74 2.16
N ILE A 103 18.57 0.55 2.20
CA ILE A 103 17.81 1.25 1.17
C ILE A 103 18.78 2.04 0.29
N LYS A 104 18.94 1.62 -0.99
CA LYS A 104 19.87 2.27 -1.94
C LYS A 104 19.26 3.45 -2.68
N LYS A 105 17.96 3.36 -3.02
CA LYS A 105 17.17 4.45 -3.63
C LYS A 105 15.81 4.48 -2.98
N LEU A 106 15.25 5.67 -2.78
CA LEU A 106 13.91 5.89 -2.24
C LEU A 106 13.07 6.68 -3.24
N ILE A 107 11.89 6.16 -3.57
CA ILE A 107 10.93 6.81 -4.46
C ILE A 107 9.60 7.01 -3.72
N CYS A 108 9.33 8.24 -3.32
CA CYS A 108 8.05 8.64 -2.71
C CYS A 108 7.10 9.10 -3.82
N PHE A 109 6.04 8.33 -4.07
CA PHE A 109 5.09 8.59 -5.15
C PHE A 109 3.70 8.97 -4.61
N ALA A 110 3.21 10.15 -4.98
CA ALA A 110 1.90 10.68 -4.59
C ALA A 110 1.62 10.52 -3.08
N THR A 111 2.55 10.93 -2.24
CA THR A 111 2.53 10.72 -0.78
C THR A 111 2.92 11.98 -0.01
N GLY A 112 2.60 12.01 1.28
CA GLY A 112 3.08 12.97 2.26
C GLY A 112 3.74 12.28 3.45
N SER A 113 4.23 13.07 4.40
CA SER A 113 4.75 12.59 5.69
C SER A 113 3.66 12.51 6.77
N ILE A 114 2.50 13.12 6.52
CA ILE A 114 1.32 13.15 7.40
C ILE A 114 0.07 12.80 6.59
N GLY A 115 -0.95 12.26 7.24
CA GLY A 115 -2.18 11.83 6.57
C GLY A 115 -3.10 12.98 6.20
N ASP A 116 -3.32 13.92 7.10
CA ASP A 116 -4.19 15.08 6.88
C ASP A 116 -3.40 16.24 6.27
N ILE A 117 -3.09 16.13 4.98
CA ILE A 117 -2.41 17.18 4.22
C ILE A 117 -3.39 18.29 3.82
N PRO A 118 -2.91 19.56 3.70
CA PRO A 118 -3.73 20.67 3.20
C PRO A 118 -4.31 20.37 1.81
N GLY A 119 -5.59 20.66 1.61
CA GLY A 119 -6.28 20.43 0.33
C GLY A 119 -6.79 18.99 0.13
N ARG A 120 -6.65 18.10 1.11
CA ARG A 120 -7.28 16.79 1.08
C ARG A 120 -8.81 16.96 1.01
N PHE A 121 -9.48 16.11 0.21
CA PHE A 121 -10.94 16.21 0.01
C PHE A 121 -11.77 15.89 1.28
N GLU A 122 -11.23 15.11 2.22
CA GLU A 122 -11.75 14.89 3.57
C GLU A 122 -10.64 14.42 4.52
N THR A 123 -10.78 14.69 5.83
CA THR A 123 -9.82 14.24 6.85
C THR A 123 -9.88 12.74 7.08
N MET A 124 -8.86 12.17 7.72
CA MET A 124 -8.86 10.76 8.12
C MET A 124 -10.03 10.45 9.04
N ASP A 125 -10.33 11.33 10.01
CA ASP A 125 -11.45 11.14 10.95
C ASP A 125 -12.79 11.15 10.20
N THR A 126 -13.00 12.09 9.28
CA THR A 126 -14.22 12.13 8.46
C THR A 126 -14.38 10.86 7.62
N THR A 127 -13.30 10.37 7.00
CA THR A 127 -13.34 9.11 6.24
C THR A 127 -13.71 7.93 7.15
N ARG A 128 -13.16 7.87 8.37
CA ARG A 128 -13.46 6.83 9.36
C ARG A 128 -14.92 6.87 9.83
N GLU A 129 -15.43 8.05 10.13
CA GLU A 129 -16.84 8.23 10.53
C GLU A 129 -17.78 7.74 9.42
N ARG A 130 -17.50 8.11 8.17
CA ARG A 130 -18.27 7.65 7.01
C ARG A 130 -18.13 6.13 6.81
N LEU A 131 -16.94 5.56 6.93
CA LEU A 131 -16.75 4.12 6.86
C LEU A 131 -17.63 3.37 7.87
N LYS A 132 -17.73 3.87 9.10
CA LYS A 132 -18.57 3.28 10.16
C LYS A 132 -20.07 3.48 9.89
N LYS A 133 -20.45 4.64 9.38
CA LYS A 133 -21.85 5.00 9.12
C LYS A 133 -22.41 4.36 7.85
N ASP A 134 -21.68 4.50 6.75
CA ASP A 134 -22.14 4.18 5.41
C ASP A 134 -21.66 2.78 4.95
N GLY A 135 -20.71 2.21 5.70
CA GLY A 135 -20.14 0.89 5.45
C GLY A 135 -19.02 0.87 4.42
N LEU A 136 -18.44 -0.32 4.28
CA LEU A 136 -17.28 -0.53 3.39
C LEU A 136 -17.63 -0.32 1.92
N LYS A 137 -18.77 -0.84 1.46
CA LYS A 137 -19.19 -0.77 0.06
C LYS A 137 -19.25 0.67 -0.45
N GLU A 138 -19.84 1.58 0.33
CA GLU A 138 -19.93 3.01 -0.02
C GLU A 138 -18.53 3.66 0.00
N THR A 139 -17.72 3.35 0.99
CA THR A 139 -16.36 3.89 1.11
C THR A 139 -15.47 3.48 -0.06
N VAL A 140 -15.48 2.21 -0.46
CA VAL A 140 -14.65 1.70 -1.57
C VAL A 140 -15.14 2.16 -2.95
N SER A 141 -16.40 2.57 -3.06
CA SER A 141 -16.89 3.23 -4.26
C SER A 141 -16.49 4.71 -4.31
N ARG A 142 -16.72 5.43 -3.23
CA ARG A 142 -16.55 6.89 -3.14
C ARG A 142 -15.09 7.36 -3.11
N VAL A 143 -14.24 6.72 -2.33
CA VAL A 143 -12.87 7.21 -2.09
C VAL A 143 -11.99 7.05 -3.32
N PRO A 144 -11.87 5.88 -3.98
CA PRO A 144 -11.04 5.72 -5.16
C PRO A 144 -11.45 6.58 -6.36
N GLN A 145 -12.74 6.89 -6.51
CA GLN A 145 -13.21 7.80 -7.58
C GLN A 145 -12.52 9.16 -7.54
N LYS A 146 -12.13 9.64 -6.34
CA LYS A 146 -11.42 10.92 -6.16
C LYS A 146 -9.95 10.89 -6.54
N TRP A 147 -9.40 9.71 -6.82
CA TRP A 147 -7.99 9.55 -7.23
C TRP A 147 -7.79 9.72 -8.74
N PHE A 148 -8.87 9.73 -9.52
CA PHE A 148 -8.83 9.85 -10.98
C PHE A 148 -9.56 11.12 -11.44
N VAL A 149 -9.04 11.76 -12.47
CA VAL A 149 -9.68 12.94 -13.09
C VAL A 149 -11.05 12.57 -13.65
N GLU A 150 -11.16 11.40 -14.29
CA GLU A 150 -12.40 10.90 -14.90
C GLU A 150 -13.23 10.04 -13.93
N GLY A 151 -12.85 9.97 -12.63
CA GLY A 151 -13.52 9.16 -11.63
C GLY A 151 -13.52 7.67 -11.98
N ASP A 152 -14.66 7.02 -11.84
CA ASP A 152 -14.88 5.59 -12.15
C ASP A 152 -14.80 5.24 -13.64
N LYS A 153 -14.82 6.24 -14.53
CA LYS A 153 -14.64 6.05 -15.99
C LYS A 153 -13.18 5.97 -16.42
N ALA A 154 -12.25 6.23 -15.52
CA ALA A 154 -10.81 6.17 -15.85
C ALA A 154 -10.39 4.76 -16.28
N LYS A 155 -9.58 4.68 -17.34
CA LYS A 155 -9.11 3.43 -17.96
C LYS A 155 -8.60 2.39 -16.96
N TYR A 156 -7.95 2.82 -15.88
CA TYR A 156 -7.32 1.95 -14.89
C TYR A 156 -8.07 1.89 -13.56
N TYR A 157 -9.29 2.42 -13.49
CA TYR A 157 -10.11 2.39 -12.26
C TYR A 157 -10.40 0.96 -11.78
N TYR A 158 -10.47 0.00 -12.68
CA TYR A 158 -10.71 -1.42 -12.37
C TYR A 158 -9.65 -2.01 -11.41
N PHE A 159 -8.42 -1.49 -11.35
CA PHE A 159 -7.45 -1.90 -10.33
C PHE A 159 -7.93 -1.58 -8.91
N CYS A 160 -8.57 -0.43 -8.72
CA CYS A 160 -9.14 -0.07 -7.43
C CYS A 160 -10.33 -0.98 -7.08
N GLU A 161 -11.20 -1.28 -8.05
CA GLU A 161 -12.32 -2.20 -7.84
C GLU A 161 -11.86 -3.61 -7.46
N ASN A 162 -10.79 -4.10 -8.09
CA ASN A 162 -10.22 -5.41 -7.76
C ASN A 162 -9.58 -5.42 -6.38
N ALA A 163 -8.78 -4.42 -6.05
CA ALA A 163 -8.05 -4.33 -4.78
C ALA A 163 -8.98 -4.38 -3.56
N VAL A 164 -10.19 -3.82 -3.67
CA VAL A 164 -11.14 -3.75 -2.55
C VAL A 164 -12.07 -4.95 -2.42
N LYS A 165 -12.01 -5.94 -3.31
CA LYS A 165 -12.86 -7.15 -3.25
C LYS A 165 -12.63 -7.95 -1.97
N ASN A 166 -11.39 -7.95 -1.48
CA ASN A 166 -10.95 -8.72 -0.32
C ASN A 166 -10.38 -7.78 0.74
N ILE A 167 -11.23 -6.97 1.35
CA ILE A 167 -10.87 -6.09 2.45
C ILE A 167 -11.97 -6.13 3.52
N SER A 168 -11.61 -5.99 4.79
CA SER A 168 -12.57 -5.83 5.88
C SER A 168 -12.73 -4.37 6.28
N ILE A 169 -13.86 -4.05 6.95
CA ILE A 169 -14.06 -2.72 7.57
C ILE A 169 -12.92 -2.45 8.56
N GLU A 170 -12.52 -3.46 9.35
CA GLU A 170 -11.45 -3.35 10.31
C GLU A 170 -10.12 -2.97 9.64
N ALA A 171 -9.74 -3.62 8.55
CA ALA A 171 -8.51 -3.31 7.81
C ALA A 171 -8.55 -1.88 7.24
N ALA A 172 -9.69 -1.46 6.68
CA ALA A 172 -9.86 -0.11 6.19
C ALA A 172 -9.77 0.95 7.31
N ASP A 173 -10.40 0.72 8.48
CA ASP A 173 -10.32 1.63 9.64
C ASP A 173 -8.91 1.68 10.23
N ASN A 174 -8.25 0.52 10.40
CA ASN A 174 -6.89 0.42 10.92
C ASN A 174 -5.87 1.19 10.04
N ALA A 175 -6.01 1.12 8.72
CA ALA A 175 -5.15 1.88 7.83
C ALA A 175 -5.36 3.40 7.95
N LEU A 176 -6.59 3.86 8.14
CA LEU A 176 -6.89 5.28 8.40
C LEU A 176 -6.33 5.74 9.75
N ILE A 177 -6.38 4.88 10.78
CA ILE A 177 -5.73 5.14 12.07
C ILE A 177 -4.21 5.26 11.89
N ALA A 178 -3.61 4.33 11.14
CA ALA A 178 -2.17 4.31 10.91
C ALA A 178 -1.66 5.58 10.23
N MET A 179 -2.45 6.16 9.31
CA MET A 179 -2.09 7.37 8.56
C MET A 179 -2.26 8.67 9.34
N LYS A 180 -3.01 8.67 10.46
CA LYS A 180 -3.27 9.85 11.26
C LYS A 180 -2.05 10.24 12.11
#